data_3a53b6123e77248b3d7cb96683cbcfd4
#
_entry.id   3a53b6123e77248b3d7cb96683cbcfd4
#
_cell.length_a   1.000
_cell.length_b   1.000
_cell.length_c   1.000
_cell.angle_alpha   90.00
_cell.angle_beta   90.00
_cell.angle_gamma   90.00
#
_symmetry.space_group_name_H-M   'P 1'
#
loop_
_entity.id
_entity.type
_entity.pdbx_description
1 polymer ?
#
loop_
_entity_poly.entity_id
_entity_poly.type
_entity_poly.pdbx_seq_one_letter_code
_entity_poly.pdbx_strand_id
1 'polypeptide(L)'
;MSLTPTPTVYIRLRSRVRIQRGKEVRLRDIAHVLTSSEEQERRLIELELLRPGPEDGNLILIDILQIIPQIRGVLPDVSVELIGSGHTLVEVVEGNGKPSKSLFILVWLLLFFGSALTIMNFHADVSMQEVQIRIVEMITGRRDEHPYLFQVAYSIGIGFGMAVFFNHLFKKKWNEEPTPLEVEMFLYQQNVDKYVVIEETERMHDQERGEMNADERS
;
A
#
# COMPACT_ATOMS: atom_id res chain seq x y z
N MET A 1 52.66 13.82 -5.30
CA MET A 1 51.38 13.34 -5.87
C MET A 1 50.34 13.52 -4.81
N SER A 2 49.57 14.59 -4.87
CA SER A 2 48.43 14.82 -3.94
C SER A 2 47.28 13.90 -4.39
N LEU A 3 47.01 12.87 -3.61
CA LEU A 3 45.81 12.05 -3.75
C LEU A 3 44.61 12.94 -3.43
N THR A 4 44.02 13.56 -4.41
CA THR A 4 42.68 14.17 -4.24
C THR A 4 41.73 13.01 -3.92
N PRO A 5 41.04 13.04 -2.78
CA PRO A 5 40.11 11.98 -2.46
C PRO A 5 39.01 11.92 -3.55
N THR A 6 38.84 10.76 -4.15
CA THR A 6 37.80 10.52 -5.15
C THR A 6 36.43 10.84 -4.47
N PRO A 7 35.61 11.73 -5.04
CA PRO A 7 34.34 12.04 -4.45
C PRO A 7 33.47 10.78 -4.40
N THR A 8 32.87 10.52 -3.23
CA THR A 8 32.04 9.34 -3.01
C THR A 8 30.57 9.73 -3.07
N VAL A 9 29.80 8.95 -3.82
CA VAL A 9 28.35 9.05 -3.91
C VAL A 9 27.74 7.89 -3.12
N TYR A 10 27.00 8.23 -2.08
CA TYR A 10 26.25 7.27 -1.28
C TYR A 10 24.84 7.11 -1.85
N ILE A 11 24.42 5.87 -2.09
CA ILE A 11 23.09 5.56 -2.63
C ILE A 11 22.37 4.59 -1.72
N ARG A 12 21.13 4.91 -1.40
CA ARG A 12 20.21 4.01 -0.69
C ARG A 12 18.95 3.83 -1.50
N LEU A 13 18.78 2.64 -2.06
CA LEU A 13 17.56 2.29 -2.81
C LEU A 13 16.37 2.11 -1.88
N ARG A 14 15.19 2.46 -2.36
CA ARG A 14 13.92 2.18 -1.70
C ARG A 14 13.52 0.75 -2.02
N SER A 15 12.97 0.01 -1.08
CA SER A 15 12.58 -1.39 -1.29
C SER A 15 11.48 -1.51 -2.36
N ARG A 16 10.52 -0.58 -2.38
CA ARG A 16 9.40 -0.58 -3.34
C ARG A 16 8.95 0.84 -3.65
N VAL A 17 8.66 1.08 -4.93
CA VAL A 17 8.18 2.38 -5.42
C VAL A 17 7.02 2.16 -6.40
N ARG A 18 5.99 3.01 -6.34
CA ARG A 18 4.85 2.98 -7.27
C ARG A 18 4.98 4.09 -8.29
N ILE A 19 4.95 3.73 -9.56
CA ILE A 19 5.07 4.67 -10.68
C ILE A 19 3.97 4.40 -11.69
N GLN A 20 3.41 5.46 -12.28
CA GLN A 20 2.40 5.32 -13.33
C GLN A 20 3.06 4.87 -14.63
N ARG A 21 2.38 3.99 -15.37
CA ARG A 21 2.83 3.53 -16.69
C ARG A 21 3.07 4.71 -17.64
N GLY A 22 4.19 4.68 -18.35
CA GLY A 22 4.62 5.75 -19.27
C GLY A 22 5.26 6.97 -18.61
N LYS A 23 5.33 7.04 -17.28
CA LYS A 23 6.08 8.07 -16.57
C LYS A 23 7.54 7.66 -16.46
N GLU A 24 8.45 8.60 -16.67
CA GLU A 24 9.89 8.40 -16.49
C GLU A 24 10.21 8.05 -15.04
N VAL A 25 11.01 7.01 -14.86
CA VAL A 25 11.58 6.62 -13.57
C VAL A 25 12.93 7.30 -13.43
N ARG A 26 13.03 8.24 -12.52
CA ARG A 26 14.28 8.96 -12.25
C ARG A 26 14.91 8.45 -10.95
N LEU A 27 16.22 8.66 -10.83
CA LEU A 27 16.95 8.19 -9.65
C LEU A 27 16.36 8.71 -8.33
N ARG A 28 15.83 9.95 -8.29
CA ARG A 28 15.13 10.52 -7.12
C ARG A 28 13.89 9.75 -6.70
N ASP A 29 13.23 9.08 -7.64
CA ASP A 29 11.99 8.36 -7.35
C ASP A 29 12.28 7.06 -6.60
N ILE A 30 13.41 6.41 -6.90
CA ILE A 30 13.79 5.08 -6.40
C ILE A 30 14.91 5.08 -5.37
N ALA A 31 15.68 6.17 -5.24
CA ALA A 31 16.84 6.24 -4.37
C ALA A 31 16.94 7.54 -3.59
N HIS A 32 17.63 7.46 -2.45
CA HIS A 32 18.21 8.61 -1.77
C HIS A 32 19.70 8.67 -2.14
N VAL A 33 20.12 9.80 -2.64
CA VAL A 33 21.51 10.06 -3.06
C VAL A 33 22.10 11.08 -2.12
N LEU A 34 23.32 10.86 -1.69
CA LEU A 34 24.11 11.81 -0.90
C LEU A 34 25.50 11.92 -1.50
N THR A 35 25.93 13.13 -1.78
CA THR A 35 27.27 13.43 -2.31
C THR A 35 27.82 14.70 -1.66
N SER A 36 29.12 14.92 -1.79
CA SER A 36 29.79 16.09 -1.24
C SER A 36 29.45 17.40 -1.94
N SER A 37 28.86 17.38 -3.15
CA SER A 37 28.52 18.55 -3.95
C SER A 37 27.01 18.58 -4.28
N GLU A 38 26.32 19.66 -3.91
CA GLU A 38 24.91 19.86 -4.27
C GLU A 38 24.66 19.84 -5.79
N GLU A 39 25.61 20.32 -6.57
CA GLU A 39 25.48 20.32 -8.03
C GLU A 39 25.52 18.89 -8.61
N GLN A 40 26.40 18.05 -8.08
CA GLN A 40 26.47 16.64 -8.45
C GLN A 40 25.19 15.91 -8.02
N GLU A 41 24.67 16.18 -6.83
CA GLU A 41 23.44 15.61 -6.35
C GLU A 41 22.26 15.97 -7.27
N ARG A 42 22.11 17.24 -7.64
CA ARG A 42 21.06 17.69 -8.56
C ARG A 42 21.10 17.02 -9.91
N ARG A 43 22.30 16.81 -10.47
CA ARG A 43 22.46 16.09 -11.73
C ARG A 43 22.08 14.62 -11.61
N LEU A 44 22.46 13.97 -10.51
CA LEU A 44 22.15 12.55 -10.29
C LEU A 44 20.68 12.29 -10.03
N ILE A 45 20.01 13.12 -9.23
CA ILE A 45 18.59 12.91 -8.91
C ILE A 45 17.67 13.05 -10.13
N GLU A 46 18.07 13.81 -11.15
CA GLU A 46 17.33 13.97 -12.41
C GLU A 46 17.68 12.89 -13.45
N LEU A 47 18.61 11.99 -13.16
CA LEU A 47 19.00 10.91 -14.06
C LEU A 47 17.80 10.01 -14.36
N GLU A 48 17.43 9.91 -15.63
CA GLU A 48 16.39 8.99 -16.12
C GLU A 48 16.98 7.59 -16.22
N LEU A 49 16.37 6.63 -15.55
CA LEU A 49 16.83 5.24 -15.50
C LEU A 49 16.11 4.38 -16.54
N LEU A 50 14.79 4.49 -16.54
CA LEU A 50 13.93 3.76 -17.49
C LEU A 50 12.57 4.44 -17.63
N ARG A 51 11.84 4.07 -18.69
CA ARG A 51 10.46 4.46 -18.91
C ARG A 51 9.62 3.20 -19.13
N PRO A 52 8.79 2.80 -18.15
CA PRO A 52 7.95 1.61 -18.28
C PRO A 52 7.04 1.69 -19.50
N GLY A 53 7.19 0.74 -20.41
CA GLY A 53 6.40 0.60 -21.63
C GLY A 53 5.17 -0.30 -21.44
N PRO A 54 4.37 -0.50 -22.51
CA PRO A 54 3.22 -1.41 -22.46
C PRO A 54 3.63 -2.89 -22.34
N GLU A 55 4.84 -3.23 -22.75
CA GLU A 55 5.38 -4.60 -22.74
C GLU A 55 5.99 -4.97 -21.37
N ASP A 56 6.34 -3.95 -20.60
CA ASP A 56 6.84 -4.16 -19.24
C ASP A 56 5.71 -4.64 -18.33
N GLY A 57 5.99 -5.62 -17.50
CA GLY A 57 5.04 -6.14 -16.53
C GLY A 57 4.57 -5.08 -15.52
N ASN A 58 3.76 -5.48 -14.57
CA ASN A 58 3.32 -4.61 -13.49
C ASN A 58 4.40 -4.41 -12.40
N LEU A 59 5.47 -5.22 -12.44
CA LEU A 59 6.59 -5.17 -11.52
C LEU A 59 7.90 -5.20 -12.33
N ILE A 60 8.77 -4.23 -12.07
CA ILE A 60 10.09 -4.13 -12.69
C ILE A 60 11.12 -4.10 -11.57
N LEU A 61 12.10 -5.00 -11.64
CA LEU A 61 13.23 -5.01 -10.73
C LEU A 61 14.35 -4.14 -11.32
N ILE A 62 14.82 -3.18 -10.55
CA ILE A 62 15.99 -2.36 -10.90
C ILE A 62 17.11 -2.70 -9.93
N ASP A 63 18.23 -3.22 -10.46
CA ASP A 63 19.43 -3.53 -9.70
C ASP A 63 20.41 -2.36 -9.72
N ILE A 64 21.17 -2.21 -8.63
CA ILE A 64 22.22 -1.18 -8.52
C ILE A 64 23.29 -1.33 -9.62
N LEU A 65 23.54 -2.56 -10.09
CA LEU A 65 24.49 -2.82 -11.16
C LEU A 65 24.06 -2.18 -12.49
N GLN A 66 22.77 -1.99 -12.72
CA GLN A 66 22.24 -1.27 -13.89
C GLN A 66 22.35 0.25 -13.73
N ILE A 67 22.34 0.74 -12.49
CA ILE A 67 22.38 2.18 -12.16
C ILE A 67 23.82 2.71 -12.18
N ILE A 68 24.80 1.95 -11.68
CA ILE A 68 26.20 2.37 -11.59
C ILE A 68 26.80 2.86 -12.94
N PRO A 69 26.63 2.15 -14.07
CA PRO A 69 27.13 2.62 -15.36
C PRO A 69 26.53 3.96 -15.79
N GLN A 70 25.26 4.17 -15.52
CA GLN A 70 24.56 5.41 -15.85
C GLN A 70 25.06 6.58 -14.99
N ILE A 71 25.31 6.35 -13.70
CA ILE A 71 25.94 7.34 -12.81
C ILE A 71 27.33 7.71 -13.29
N ARG A 72 28.15 6.72 -13.65
CA ARG A 72 29.50 6.96 -14.19
C ARG A 72 29.46 7.67 -15.53
N GLY A 73 28.41 7.52 -16.32
CA GLY A 73 28.21 8.30 -17.56
C GLY A 73 28.03 9.80 -17.30
N VAL A 74 27.43 10.17 -16.16
CA VAL A 74 27.24 11.58 -15.76
C VAL A 74 28.39 12.11 -14.93
N LEU A 75 29.00 11.27 -14.09
CA LEU A 75 30.13 11.60 -13.20
C LEU A 75 31.21 10.51 -13.29
N PRO A 76 32.19 10.62 -14.20
CA PRO A 76 33.19 9.56 -14.45
C PRO A 76 34.09 9.26 -13.25
N ASP A 77 34.42 10.30 -12.47
CA ASP A 77 35.45 10.22 -11.42
C ASP A 77 34.83 10.07 -10.00
N VAL A 78 33.74 9.29 -9.87
CA VAL A 78 33.10 9.05 -8.56
C VAL A 78 33.20 7.60 -8.13
N SER A 79 33.37 7.39 -6.83
CA SER A 79 33.16 6.10 -6.18
C SER A 79 31.70 6.01 -5.74
N VAL A 80 31.03 4.89 -6.06
CA VAL A 80 29.64 4.66 -5.67
C VAL A 80 29.62 3.66 -4.52
N GLU A 81 29.04 4.07 -3.40
CA GLU A 81 28.82 3.23 -2.23
C GLU A 81 27.34 3.00 -2.00
N LEU A 82 26.93 1.73 -1.93
CA LEU A 82 25.58 1.30 -1.68
C LEU A 82 25.32 1.15 -0.19
N ILE A 83 24.22 1.74 0.30
CA ILE A 83 23.74 1.59 1.68
C ILE A 83 22.41 0.84 1.67
N GLY A 84 22.43 -0.40 2.14
CA GLY A 84 21.24 -1.25 2.26
C GLY A 84 21.04 -2.19 1.07
N SER A 85 19.79 -2.33 0.59
CA SER A 85 19.44 -3.25 -0.49
C SER A 85 20.00 -2.79 -1.84
N GLY A 86 20.54 -3.73 -2.63
CA GLY A 86 21.06 -3.49 -3.96
C GLY A 86 20.00 -3.40 -5.06
N HIS A 87 18.74 -3.58 -4.72
CA HIS A 87 17.66 -3.59 -5.70
C HIS A 87 16.43 -2.81 -5.19
N THR A 88 15.61 -2.36 -6.14
CA THR A 88 14.31 -1.73 -5.88
C THR A 88 13.25 -2.35 -6.77
N LEU A 89 12.07 -2.59 -6.21
CA LEU A 89 10.92 -3.08 -6.94
C LEU A 89 10.03 -1.91 -7.37
N VAL A 90 9.93 -1.68 -8.66
CA VAL A 90 9.06 -0.66 -9.25
C VAL A 90 7.73 -1.28 -9.62
N GLU A 91 6.68 -0.93 -8.89
CA GLU A 91 5.29 -1.29 -9.19
C GLU A 91 4.71 -0.31 -10.22
N VAL A 92 4.49 -0.81 -11.43
CA VAL A 92 3.89 -0.01 -12.51
C VAL A 92 2.36 -0.05 -12.37
N VAL A 93 1.79 1.06 -11.99
CA VAL A 93 0.34 1.20 -11.82
C VAL A 93 -0.24 1.83 -13.08
N GLU A 94 -1.23 1.18 -13.66
CA GLU A 94 -2.03 1.80 -14.71
C GLU A 94 -2.72 3.02 -14.11
N GLY A 95 -2.64 4.15 -14.85
CA GLY A 95 -2.98 5.48 -14.33
C GLY A 95 -4.26 5.50 -13.52
N ASN A 96 -4.30 6.37 -12.52
CA ASN A 96 -5.38 6.55 -11.54
C ASN A 96 -6.77 6.46 -12.19
N GLY A 97 -7.28 5.27 -12.35
CA GLY A 97 -8.71 5.08 -12.46
C GLY A 97 -9.32 5.68 -11.19
N LYS A 98 -9.87 6.88 -11.29
CA LYS A 98 -10.55 7.50 -10.15
C LYS A 98 -11.55 6.47 -9.63
N PRO A 99 -11.48 6.10 -8.34
CA PRO A 99 -12.40 5.12 -7.80
C PRO A 99 -13.82 5.54 -8.14
N SER A 100 -14.58 4.62 -8.75
CA SER A 100 -15.96 4.91 -9.15
C SER A 100 -16.78 5.18 -7.90
N LYS A 101 -17.13 6.45 -7.67
CA LYS A 101 -17.95 6.84 -6.52
C LYS A 101 -19.32 6.14 -6.53
N SER A 102 -19.87 5.88 -7.71
CA SER A 102 -21.12 5.14 -7.87
C SER A 102 -21.00 3.68 -7.41
N LEU A 103 -19.91 3.00 -7.77
CA LEU A 103 -19.64 1.63 -7.30
C LEU A 103 -19.44 1.60 -5.79
N PHE A 104 -18.73 2.57 -5.25
CA PHE A 104 -18.54 2.69 -3.80
C PHE A 104 -19.89 2.85 -3.06
N ILE A 105 -20.76 3.75 -3.55
CA ILE A 105 -22.09 3.97 -2.98
C ILE A 105 -22.94 2.70 -3.10
N LEU A 106 -22.91 2.01 -4.25
CA LEU A 106 -23.64 0.77 -4.46
C LEU A 106 -23.24 -0.31 -3.44
N VAL A 107 -21.93 -0.56 -3.30
CA VAL A 107 -21.41 -1.54 -2.34
C VAL A 107 -21.78 -1.13 -0.91
N TRP A 108 -21.66 0.15 -0.57
CA TRP A 108 -22.02 0.66 0.74
C TRP A 108 -23.51 0.45 1.07
N LEU A 109 -24.40 0.74 0.10
CA LEU A 109 -25.83 0.49 0.25
C LEU A 109 -26.15 -1.00 0.43
N LEU A 110 -25.51 -1.86 -0.37
CA LEU A 110 -25.71 -3.30 -0.28
C LEU A 110 -25.30 -3.83 1.08
N LEU A 111 -24.16 -3.40 1.61
CA LEU A 111 -23.70 -3.76 2.96
C LEU A 111 -24.64 -3.20 4.03
N PHE A 112 -25.11 -1.97 3.86
CA PHE A 112 -26.05 -1.34 4.79
C PHE A 112 -27.37 -2.11 4.89
N PHE A 113 -28.00 -2.42 3.75
CA PHE A 113 -29.25 -3.18 3.72
C PHE A 113 -29.07 -4.63 4.21
N GLY A 114 -27.95 -5.28 3.83
CA GLY A 114 -27.63 -6.62 4.32
C GLY A 114 -27.48 -6.67 5.84
N SER A 115 -26.76 -5.72 6.41
CA SER A 115 -26.61 -5.60 7.87
C SER A 115 -27.94 -5.29 8.56
N ALA A 116 -28.76 -4.40 7.98
CA ALA A 116 -30.07 -4.07 8.52
C ALA A 116 -31.01 -5.29 8.57
N LEU A 117 -31.07 -6.08 7.48
CA LEU A 117 -31.85 -7.31 7.43
C LEU A 117 -31.39 -8.35 8.47
N THR A 118 -30.07 -8.50 8.64
CA THR A 118 -29.50 -9.40 9.64
C THR A 118 -29.89 -9.02 11.03
N ILE A 119 -29.85 -7.72 11.37
CA ILE A 119 -30.27 -7.20 12.68
C ILE A 119 -31.76 -7.38 12.87
N MET A 120 -32.61 -7.14 11.84
CA MET A 120 -34.05 -7.35 11.91
C MET A 120 -34.39 -8.82 12.18
N ASN A 121 -33.75 -9.77 11.47
CA ASN A 121 -33.98 -11.20 11.71
C ASN A 121 -33.57 -11.59 13.14
N PHE A 122 -32.45 -11.11 13.63
CA PHE A 122 -32.04 -11.36 15.01
C PHE A 122 -33.05 -10.82 16.03
N HIS A 123 -33.60 -9.63 15.81
CA HIS A 123 -34.64 -9.06 16.68
C HIS A 123 -35.93 -9.90 16.70
N ALA A 124 -36.27 -10.50 15.56
CA ALA A 124 -37.44 -11.40 15.49
C ALA A 124 -37.17 -12.71 16.27
N ASP A 125 -35.99 -13.30 16.09
CA ASP A 125 -35.62 -14.57 16.74
C ASP A 125 -35.60 -14.47 18.27
N VAL A 126 -35.18 -13.34 18.83
CA VAL A 126 -35.14 -13.12 20.29
C VAL A 126 -36.43 -12.50 20.85
N SER A 127 -37.51 -12.42 20.07
CA SER A 127 -38.80 -11.87 20.48
C SER A 127 -38.69 -10.48 21.15
N MET A 128 -37.84 -9.61 20.58
CA MET A 128 -37.56 -8.27 21.15
C MET A 128 -38.81 -7.41 21.27
N GLN A 129 -39.86 -7.66 20.47
CA GLN A 129 -41.11 -6.93 20.57
C GLN A 129 -41.78 -7.16 21.92
N GLU A 130 -41.84 -8.40 22.39
CA GLU A 130 -42.45 -8.72 23.71
C GLU A 130 -41.66 -8.13 24.88
N VAL A 131 -40.32 -8.13 24.74
CA VAL A 131 -39.41 -7.51 25.72
C VAL A 131 -39.68 -6.00 25.83
N GLN A 132 -39.84 -5.33 24.70
CA GLN A 132 -40.12 -3.89 24.64
C GLN A 132 -41.50 -3.56 25.22
N ILE A 133 -42.54 -4.36 24.93
CA ILE A 133 -43.88 -4.22 25.54
C ILE A 133 -43.78 -4.34 27.05
N ARG A 134 -43.09 -5.35 27.58
CA ARG A 134 -42.88 -5.53 29.03
C ARG A 134 -42.14 -4.35 29.68
N ILE A 135 -41.12 -3.84 29.04
CA ILE A 135 -40.37 -2.69 29.58
C ILE A 135 -41.30 -1.46 29.67
N VAL A 136 -42.02 -1.18 28.59
CA VAL A 136 -42.98 -0.05 28.58
C VAL A 136 -44.07 -0.24 29.62
N GLU A 137 -44.63 -1.44 29.79
CA GLU A 137 -45.60 -1.77 30.81
C GLU A 137 -45.07 -1.55 32.25
N MET A 138 -43.81 -1.94 32.50
CA MET A 138 -43.14 -1.68 33.79
C MET A 138 -42.96 -0.21 34.10
N ILE A 139 -42.65 0.61 33.08
CA ILE A 139 -42.40 2.05 33.25
C ILE A 139 -43.70 2.85 33.34
N THR A 140 -44.68 2.54 32.49
CA THR A 140 -45.92 3.33 32.36
C THR A 140 -47.09 2.77 33.15
N GLY A 141 -47.01 1.52 33.62
CA GLY A 141 -48.11 0.81 34.25
C GLY A 141 -49.25 0.42 33.29
N ARG A 142 -49.05 0.60 31.99
CA ARG A 142 -50.03 0.27 30.94
C ARG A 142 -49.42 -0.63 29.89
N ARG A 143 -50.14 -1.67 29.50
CA ARG A 143 -49.70 -2.54 28.39
C ARG A 143 -50.05 -1.87 27.08
N ASP A 144 -49.02 -1.52 26.31
CA ASP A 144 -49.14 -1.00 24.95
C ASP A 144 -48.57 -2.05 23.98
N GLU A 145 -49.43 -2.57 23.10
CA GLU A 145 -49.03 -3.62 22.13
C GLU A 145 -48.15 -3.06 20.98
N HIS A 146 -48.14 -1.75 20.82
CA HIS A 146 -47.35 -1.07 19.77
C HIS A 146 -46.60 0.16 20.30
N PRO A 147 -45.61 -0.04 21.17
CA PRO A 147 -44.89 1.08 21.81
C PRO A 147 -43.95 1.78 20.86
N TYR A 148 -44.46 2.42 19.80
CA TYR A 148 -43.67 3.02 18.74
C TYR A 148 -42.63 4.04 19.23
N LEU A 149 -42.99 4.86 20.20
CA LEU A 149 -42.11 5.88 20.73
C LEU A 149 -40.85 5.25 21.36
N PHE A 150 -41.04 4.17 22.10
CA PHE A 150 -39.96 3.41 22.71
C PHE A 150 -39.10 2.71 21.63
N GLN A 151 -39.73 2.10 20.62
CA GLN A 151 -39.05 1.41 19.53
C GLN A 151 -38.17 2.35 18.73
N VAL A 152 -38.64 3.55 18.41
CA VAL A 152 -37.85 4.56 17.68
C VAL A 152 -36.67 5.03 18.52
N ALA A 153 -36.91 5.36 19.80
CA ALA A 153 -35.81 5.79 20.67
C ALA A 153 -34.74 4.70 20.86
N TYR A 154 -35.19 3.45 21.03
CA TYR A 154 -34.32 2.28 21.13
C TYR A 154 -33.46 2.09 19.84
N SER A 155 -34.07 2.14 18.66
CA SER A 155 -33.37 2.00 17.38
C SER A 155 -32.35 3.08 17.16
N ILE A 156 -32.68 4.34 17.47
CA ILE A 156 -31.75 5.46 17.41
C ILE A 156 -30.60 5.27 18.41
N GLY A 157 -30.93 4.84 19.63
CA GLY A 157 -29.96 4.58 20.70
C GLY A 157 -28.93 3.52 20.31
N ILE A 158 -29.38 2.38 19.75
CA ILE A 158 -28.50 1.33 19.26
C ILE A 158 -27.60 1.84 18.11
N GLY A 159 -28.19 2.51 17.11
CA GLY A 159 -27.43 3.03 15.96
C GLY A 159 -26.37 4.04 16.40
N PHE A 160 -26.75 4.97 17.27
CA PHE A 160 -25.83 5.95 17.83
C PHE A 160 -24.77 5.31 18.72
N GLY A 161 -25.15 4.38 19.59
CA GLY A 161 -24.25 3.65 20.47
C GLY A 161 -23.19 2.87 19.69
N MET A 162 -23.58 2.15 18.62
CA MET A 162 -22.66 1.47 17.73
C MET A 162 -21.71 2.45 17.03
N ALA A 163 -22.23 3.55 16.50
CA ALA A 163 -21.41 4.55 15.83
C ALA A 163 -20.38 5.16 16.79
N VAL A 164 -20.76 5.51 18.01
CA VAL A 164 -19.85 6.04 19.03
C VAL A 164 -18.83 4.97 19.45
N PHE A 165 -19.29 3.76 19.72
CA PHE A 165 -18.43 2.68 20.18
C PHE A 165 -17.34 2.36 19.13
N PHE A 166 -17.72 2.08 17.88
CA PHE A 166 -16.75 1.72 16.85
C PHE A 166 -15.91 2.90 16.35
N ASN A 167 -16.47 4.11 16.27
CA ASN A 167 -15.70 5.27 15.79
C ASN A 167 -14.89 5.97 16.87
N HIS A 168 -15.32 5.97 18.11
CA HIS A 168 -14.68 6.73 19.18
C HIS A 168 -13.78 5.86 20.05
N LEU A 169 -14.23 4.69 20.48
CA LEU A 169 -13.47 3.79 21.34
C LEU A 169 -12.36 3.06 20.58
N PHE A 170 -12.64 2.56 19.36
CA PHE A 170 -11.65 1.81 18.59
C PHE A 170 -10.76 2.68 17.69
N LYS A 171 -11.14 3.93 17.40
CA LYS A 171 -10.30 4.84 16.62
C LYS A 171 -9.18 5.48 17.44
N LYS A 172 -9.30 5.50 18.75
CA LYS A 172 -8.21 5.92 19.63
C LYS A 172 -7.26 4.74 19.79
N LYS A 173 -6.15 4.74 19.04
CA LYS A 173 -5.03 3.81 19.29
C LYS A 173 -4.54 4.04 20.72
N TRP A 174 -5.03 3.23 21.63
CA TRP A 174 -4.58 3.24 23.03
C TRP A 174 -3.19 2.65 23.17
N ASN A 175 -2.74 1.93 22.14
CA ASN A 175 -1.43 1.33 22.05
C ASN A 175 -0.84 1.60 20.66
N GLU A 176 0.44 1.96 20.59
CA GLU A 176 1.18 2.13 19.34
C GLU A 176 1.55 0.76 18.72
N GLU A 177 1.23 -0.33 19.38
CA GLU A 177 1.48 -1.67 18.90
C GLU A 177 0.58 -1.99 17.70
N PRO A 178 1.17 -2.50 16.60
CA PRO A 178 0.40 -2.93 15.45
C PRO A 178 -0.51 -4.10 15.82
N THR A 179 -1.70 -4.15 15.23
CA THR A 179 -2.61 -5.28 15.41
C THR A 179 -2.00 -6.55 14.81
N PRO A 180 -2.33 -7.76 15.33
CA PRO A 180 -1.85 -9.02 14.75
C PRO A 180 -2.13 -9.13 13.25
N LEU A 181 -3.28 -8.63 12.79
CA LEU A 181 -3.63 -8.59 11.36
C LEU A 181 -2.71 -7.66 10.55
N GLU A 182 -2.35 -6.49 11.09
CA GLU A 182 -1.42 -5.58 10.42
C GLU A 182 -0.02 -6.19 10.29
N VAL A 183 0.43 -6.91 11.33
CA VAL A 183 1.72 -7.62 11.30
C VAL A 183 1.70 -8.74 10.27
N GLU A 184 0.62 -9.55 10.22
CA GLU A 184 0.46 -10.64 9.26
C GLU A 184 0.43 -10.12 7.82
N MET A 185 -0.32 -9.05 7.56
CA MET A 185 -0.36 -8.40 6.25
C MET A 185 1.02 -7.86 5.85
N PHE A 186 1.77 -7.27 6.77
CA PHE A 186 3.12 -6.78 6.52
C PHE A 186 4.08 -7.93 6.18
N LEU A 187 4.05 -9.02 6.95
CA LEU A 187 4.88 -10.20 6.70
C LEU A 187 4.53 -10.87 5.35
N TYR A 188 3.24 -10.99 5.05
CA TYR A 188 2.79 -11.49 3.75
C TYR A 188 3.34 -10.63 2.60
N GLN A 189 3.18 -9.31 2.68
CA GLN A 189 3.70 -8.39 1.67
C GLN A 189 5.22 -8.52 1.52
N GLN A 190 5.96 -8.62 2.63
CA GLN A 190 7.42 -8.81 2.61
C GLN A 190 7.82 -10.14 1.93
N ASN A 191 7.08 -11.21 2.19
CA ASN A 191 7.35 -12.51 1.58
C ASN A 191 7.05 -12.50 0.07
N VAL A 192 5.97 -11.86 -0.35
CA VAL A 192 5.65 -11.68 -1.78
C VAL A 192 6.72 -10.85 -2.47
N ASP A 193 7.17 -9.74 -1.88
CA ASP A 193 8.22 -8.91 -2.45
C ASP A 193 9.55 -9.68 -2.60
N LYS A 194 9.92 -10.50 -1.61
CA LYS A 194 11.10 -11.36 -1.69
C LYS A 194 10.99 -12.40 -2.82
N TYR A 195 9.82 -13.03 -2.94
CA TYR A 195 9.58 -14.01 -3.99
C TYR A 195 9.74 -13.38 -5.39
N VAL A 196 9.12 -12.22 -5.61
CA VAL A 196 9.21 -11.50 -6.88
C VAL A 196 10.65 -11.09 -7.20
N VAL A 197 11.41 -10.62 -6.20
CA VAL A 197 12.82 -10.28 -6.37
C VAL A 197 13.64 -11.48 -6.84
N ILE A 198 13.42 -12.65 -6.23
CA ILE A 198 14.13 -13.88 -6.63
C ILE A 198 13.77 -14.27 -8.06
N GLU A 199 12.49 -14.32 -8.39
CA GLU A 199 12.00 -14.70 -9.72
C GLU A 199 12.52 -13.76 -10.82
N GLU A 200 12.47 -12.43 -10.60
CA GLU A 200 12.95 -11.47 -11.57
C GLU A 200 14.49 -11.47 -11.69
N THR A 201 15.22 -11.75 -10.61
CA THR A 201 16.67 -11.90 -10.65
C THR A 201 17.06 -13.13 -11.48
N GLU A 202 16.38 -14.25 -11.31
CA GLU A 202 16.60 -15.46 -12.12
C GLU A 202 16.33 -15.20 -13.61
N ARG A 203 15.24 -14.50 -13.93
CA ARG A 203 14.91 -14.11 -15.31
C ARG A 203 16.00 -13.25 -15.95
N MET A 204 16.52 -12.25 -15.22
CA MET A 204 17.61 -11.41 -15.73
C MET A 204 18.87 -12.21 -16.02
N HIS A 205 19.25 -13.14 -15.14
CA HIS A 205 20.41 -14.00 -15.35
C HIS A 205 20.23 -14.95 -16.55
N ASP A 206 19.01 -15.47 -16.77
CA ASP A 206 18.74 -16.32 -17.91
C ASP A 206 18.77 -15.56 -19.24
N GLN A 207 18.33 -14.30 -19.25
CA GLN A 207 18.43 -13.41 -20.41
C GLN A 207 19.90 -13.10 -20.75
N GLU A 208 20.71 -12.71 -19.75
CA GLU A 208 22.12 -12.45 -19.92
C GLU A 208 22.90 -13.68 -20.45
N ARG A 209 22.56 -14.88 -19.95
CA ARG A 209 23.12 -16.15 -20.45
C ARG A 209 22.70 -16.45 -21.88
N GLY A 210 21.45 -16.13 -22.23
CA GLY A 210 20.91 -16.31 -23.58
C GLY A 210 21.65 -15.43 -24.60
N GLU A 211 21.88 -14.17 -24.24
CA GLU A 211 22.61 -13.20 -25.06
C GLU A 211 24.08 -13.58 -25.24
N MET A 212 24.78 -13.96 -24.16
CA MET A 212 26.18 -14.43 -24.24
C MET A 212 26.33 -15.64 -25.16
N ASN A 213 25.45 -16.63 -25.07
CA ASN A 213 25.49 -17.81 -25.93
C ASN A 213 25.12 -17.51 -27.38
N ALA A 214 24.39 -16.43 -27.67
CA ALA A 214 24.06 -15.99 -29.03
C ALA A 214 25.26 -15.28 -29.68
N ASP A 215 26.02 -14.51 -28.90
CA ASP A 215 27.21 -13.78 -29.38
C ASP A 215 28.39 -14.72 -29.65
N GLU A 216 28.56 -15.79 -28.86
CA GLU A 216 29.59 -16.81 -29.10
C GLU A 216 29.32 -17.68 -30.35
N ARG A 217 28.11 -17.63 -30.94
CA ARG A 217 27.73 -18.42 -32.12
C ARG A 217 27.74 -17.63 -33.42
N SER A 218 27.95 -16.32 -33.36
CA SER A 218 28.02 -15.43 -34.53
C SER A 218 29.46 -15.11 -34.91
#